data_61a2dc5e57c19fcf4bbe3ddcfd27eb96
#
_entry.id   61a2dc5e57c19fcf4bbe3ddcfd27eb96
#
_cell.length_a   1.000
_cell.length_b   1.000
_cell.length_c   1.000
_cell.angle_alpha   90.00
_cell.angle_beta   90.00
_cell.angle_gamma   90.00
#
_symmetry.space_group_name_H-M   'P 1'
#
loop_
_entity.id
_entity.type
_entity.pdbx_description
1 polymer ?
#
loop_
_entity_poly.entity_id
_entity_poly.type
_entity_poly.pdbx_seq_one_letter_code
_entity_poly.pdbx_strand_id
1 'polypeptide(L)'
;MFILDGKPLAPDVAFTHKGIQYPANWLRLSTLEEKEAIGITEVPDPPTWDQRFYWGYDEHGDLIPKDHDQLVEQWTQQTRTTAGTLLVPTDWQVIRQSDNGVEMSASVKELREEIRLAAGAKNAEIAATADTAELAAYITGTDYPAWPPYADPVPVDATGDSVSDGLVSDSDQSAGAD
;
A
#
# COMPACT_ATOMS: atom_id res chain seq x y z
N MET A 1 24.16 4.65 12.26
CA MET A 1 24.55 5.98 11.75
C MET A 1 25.95 6.32 12.23
N PHE A 2 26.79 6.90 11.35
CA PHE A 2 28.16 7.35 11.72
C PHE A 2 28.17 8.86 11.96
N ILE A 3 28.86 9.29 13.02
CA ILE A 3 28.98 10.69 13.42
C ILE A 3 30.46 11.07 13.48
N LEU A 4 30.85 12.21 12.88
CA LEU A 4 32.17 12.84 12.96
C LEU A 4 32.01 14.30 13.37
N ASP A 5 32.70 14.74 14.41
CA ASP A 5 32.63 16.11 14.93
C ASP A 5 31.19 16.59 15.17
N GLY A 6 30.30 15.68 15.68
CA GLY A 6 28.90 15.98 15.95
C GLY A 6 27.98 16.05 14.72
N LYS A 7 28.49 15.74 13.53
CA LYS A 7 27.71 15.75 12.28
C LYS A 7 27.55 14.35 11.72
N PRO A 8 26.34 13.99 11.23
CA PRO A 8 26.13 12.70 10.59
C PRO A 8 26.91 12.61 9.27
N LEU A 9 27.57 11.46 9.07
CA LEU A 9 28.21 11.09 7.81
C LEU A 9 27.30 10.15 7.02
N ALA A 10 27.06 10.53 5.76
CA ALA A 10 26.35 9.64 4.85
C ALA A 10 27.27 8.50 4.37
N PRO A 11 26.81 7.25 4.37
CA PRO A 11 27.52 6.13 3.78
C PRO A 11 27.92 6.34 2.37
N ASP A 12 28.52 6.12 1.56
CA ASP A 12 28.76 6.31 0.13
C ASP A 12 28.96 7.77 -0.33
N VAL A 13 29.33 8.66 0.59
CA VAL A 13 29.71 10.05 0.28
C VAL A 13 31.16 10.29 0.72
N ALA A 14 31.97 10.86 -0.16
CA ALA A 14 33.33 11.26 0.16
C ALA A 14 33.32 12.42 1.17
N PHE A 15 34.21 12.40 2.14
CA PHE A 15 34.32 13.45 3.14
C PHE A 15 35.78 13.84 3.38
N THR A 16 36.01 15.01 3.96
CA THR A 16 37.34 15.50 4.32
C THR A 16 37.38 15.72 5.82
N HIS A 17 38.40 15.18 6.50
CA HIS A 17 38.66 15.41 7.90
C HIS A 17 40.14 15.71 8.15
N LYS A 18 40.45 16.80 8.87
CA LYS A 18 41.81 17.26 9.18
C LYS A 18 42.73 17.36 7.94
N GLY A 19 42.15 17.78 6.80
CA GLY A 19 42.88 17.94 5.54
C GLY A 19 43.10 16.66 4.74
N ILE A 20 42.65 15.52 5.20
CA ILE A 20 42.71 14.24 4.51
C ILE A 20 41.35 13.96 3.86
N GLN A 21 41.38 13.63 2.57
CA GLN A 21 40.19 13.28 1.82
C GLN A 21 39.96 11.75 1.87
N TYR A 22 38.78 11.35 2.30
CA TYR A 22 38.34 9.97 2.37
C TYR A 22 37.38 9.67 1.22
N PRO A 23 37.58 8.57 0.47
CA PRO A 23 36.69 8.23 -0.64
C PRO A 23 35.29 7.80 -0.16
N ALA A 24 34.31 7.87 -1.05
CA ALA A 24 32.91 7.58 -0.74
C ALA A 24 32.66 6.19 -0.12
N ASN A 25 33.43 5.18 -0.53
CA ASN A 25 33.30 3.82 -0.02
C ASN A 25 34.09 3.56 1.28
N TRP A 26 34.82 4.56 1.81
CA TRP A 26 35.70 4.36 2.96
C TRP A 26 34.93 3.92 4.21
N LEU A 27 33.78 4.54 4.50
CA LEU A 27 32.95 4.17 5.67
C LEU A 27 32.48 2.71 5.63
N ARG A 28 32.29 2.16 4.46
CA ARG A 28 31.83 0.77 4.29
C ARG A 28 32.98 -0.23 4.37
N LEU A 29 34.14 0.12 3.90
CA LEU A 29 35.29 -0.77 3.79
C LEU A 29 36.22 -0.74 5.01
N SER A 30 36.21 0.37 5.79
CA SER A 30 37.06 0.53 6.98
C SER A 30 36.52 -0.27 8.16
N THR A 31 37.43 -0.72 9.00
CA THR A 31 37.12 -1.36 10.27
C THR A 31 36.59 -0.36 11.29
N LEU A 32 35.98 -0.86 12.38
CA LEU A 32 35.51 0.00 13.47
C LEU A 32 36.69 0.76 14.10
N GLU A 33 37.82 0.08 14.32
CA GLU A 33 39.04 0.68 14.88
C GLU A 33 39.58 1.83 14.00
N GLU A 34 39.56 1.69 12.69
CA GLU A 34 39.98 2.75 11.76
C GLU A 34 39.03 3.95 11.81
N LYS A 35 37.73 3.73 11.97
CA LYS A 35 36.73 4.78 12.14
C LYS A 35 36.92 5.54 13.45
N GLU A 36 37.08 4.80 14.55
CA GLU A 36 37.33 5.37 15.89
C GLU A 36 38.66 6.17 15.94
N ALA A 37 39.71 5.71 15.23
CA ALA A 37 40.99 6.38 15.18
C ALA A 37 40.94 7.80 14.60
N ILE A 38 39.98 8.09 13.75
CA ILE A 38 39.75 9.44 13.20
C ILE A 38 38.60 10.20 13.89
N GLY A 39 38.01 9.60 14.95
CA GLY A 39 36.98 10.24 15.77
C GLY A 39 35.55 10.00 15.25
N ILE A 40 35.36 9.03 14.38
CA ILE A 40 34.00 8.60 13.98
C ILE A 40 33.45 7.69 15.07
N THR A 41 32.25 7.99 15.53
CA THR A 41 31.46 7.16 16.43
C THR A 41 30.28 6.55 15.69
N GLU A 42 30.03 5.28 15.94
CA GLU A 42 28.81 4.63 15.48
C GLU A 42 27.73 4.77 16.56
N VAL A 43 26.63 5.39 16.18
CA VAL A 43 25.44 5.48 17.04
C VAL A 43 24.30 4.71 16.37
N PRO A 44 23.40 4.12 17.15
CA PRO A 44 22.20 3.50 16.59
C PRO A 44 21.48 4.49 15.68
N ASP A 45 20.92 3.98 14.60
CA ASP A 45 20.05 4.82 13.79
C ASP A 45 18.87 5.30 14.65
N PRO A 46 18.41 6.55 14.47
CA PRO A 46 17.25 7.04 15.19
C PRO A 46 16.07 6.09 14.92
N PRO A 47 15.25 5.79 15.91
CA PRO A 47 14.10 4.93 15.74
C PRO A 47 13.19 5.49 14.65
N THR A 48 12.69 4.61 13.79
CA THR A 48 11.75 4.98 12.73
C THR A 48 10.34 5.00 13.28
N TRP A 49 9.50 5.86 12.77
CA TRP A 49 8.08 5.93 13.11
C TRP A 49 7.23 5.96 11.86
N ASP A 50 5.97 5.59 11.99
CA ASP A 50 5.02 5.69 10.90
C ASP A 50 4.49 7.13 10.79
N GLN A 51 4.97 7.83 9.76
CA GLN A 51 4.63 9.23 9.51
C GLN A 51 3.14 9.45 9.18
N ARG A 52 2.37 8.40 8.93
CA ARG A 52 0.92 8.50 8.71
C ARG A 52 0.20 8.83 10.01
N PHE A 53 0.72 8.35 11.17
CA PHE A 53 0.06 8.44 12.47
C PHE A 53 0.79 9.33 13.47
N TYR A 54 2.12 9.52 13.31
CA TYR A 54 2.96 10.20 14.29
C TYR A 54 3.78 11.32 13.66
N TRP A 55 4.11 12.34 14.46
CA TRP A 55 4.98 13.44 14.05
C TRP A 55 6.47 13.15 14.29
N GLY A 56 6.79 12.20 15.15
CA GLY A 56 8.15 11.88 15.57
C GLY A 56 8.19 11.43 17.02
N TYR A 57 9.33 11.65 17.65
CA TYR A 57 9.52 11.40 19.06
C TYR A 57 9.69 12.72 19.81
N ASP A 58 9.23 12.76 21.05
CA ASP A 58 9.49 13.85 21.98
C ASP A 58 10.88 13.74 22.62
N GLU A 59 11.20 14.65 23.56
CA GLU A 59 12.47 14.67 24.30
C GLU A 59 12.67 13.46 25.25
N HIS A 60 11.59 12.73 25.56
CA HIS A 60 11.60 11.53 26.38
C HIS A 60 11.68 10.25 25.57
N GLY A 61 11.56 10.34 24.27
CA GLY A 61 11.57 9.20 23.35
C GLY A 61 10.18 8.59 23.13
N ASP A 62 9.11 9.28 23.50
CA ASP A 62 7.74 8.86 23.27
C ASP A 62 7.23 9.38 21.93
N LEU A 63 6.42 8.56 21.24
CA LEU A 63 5.82 8.94 19.96
C LEU A 63 4.82 10.09 20.13
N ILE A 64 4.95 11.14 19.35
CA ILE A 64 4.01 12.27 19.29
C ILE A 64 2.87 11.92 18.34
N PRO A 65 1.67 11.58 18.84
CA PRO A 65 0.57 11.19 17.97
C PRO A 65 0.00 12.41 17.20
N LYS A 66 -0.51 12.14 16.01
CA LYS A 66 -1.37 13.07 15.29
C LYS A 66 -2.76 13.07 15.91
N ASP A 67 -3.54 14.08 15.57
CA ASP A 67 -4.92 14.20 16.01
C ASP A 67 -5.75 12.99 15.57
N HIS A 68 -6.33 12.26 16.53
CA HIS A 68 -7.05 11.02 16.28
C HIS A 68 -8.32 11.24 15.45
N ASP A 69 -9.11 12.28 15.77
CA ASP A 69 -10.37 12.53 15.08
C ASP A 69 -10.14 12.87 13.60
N GLN A 70 -9.08 13.64 13.32
CA GLN A 70 -8.69 13.96 11.94
C GLN A 70 -8.22 12.71 11.19
N LEU A 71 -7.50 11.81 11.85
CA LEU A 71 -7.07 10.56 11.25
C LEU A 71 -8.24 9.62 10.97
N VAL A 72 -9.19 9.52 11.89
CA VAL A 72 -10.44 8.74 11.71
C VAL A 72 -11.20 9.26 10.49
N GLU A 73 -11.38 10.58 10.36
CA GLU A 73 -12.02 11.17 9.19
C GLU A 73 -11.25 10.87 7.90
N GLN A 74 -9.94 11.06 7.91
CA GLN A 74 -9.06 10.80 6.76
C GLN A 74 -9.14 9.34 6.30
N TRP A 75 -9.01 8.38 7.20
CA TRP A 75 -9.03 6.95 6.87
C TRP A 75 -10.43 6.47 6.46
N THR A 76 -11.49 7.03 7.06
CA THR A 76 -12.87 6.79 6.62
C THR A 76 -13.09 7.29 5.19
N GLN A 77 -12.60 8.49 4.87
CA GLN A 77 -12.70 9.05 3.52
C GLN A 77 -11.86 8.24 2.52
N GLN A 78 -10.67 7.82 2.90
CA GLN A 78 -9.81 6.94 2.09
C GLN A 78 -10.53 5.62 1.77
N THR A 79 -11.16 5.01 2.76
CA THR A 79 -11.93 3.76 2.60
C THR A 79 -13.09 3.95 1.62
N ARG A 80 -13.85 5.05 1.74
CA ARG A 80 -14.95 5.38 0.82
C ARG A 80 -14.46 5.61 -0.61
N THR A 81 -13.34 6.33 -0.76
CA THR A 81 -12.74 6.60 -2.07
C THR A 81 -12.29 5.30 -2.73
N THR A 82 -11.64 4.42 -1.99
CA THR A 82 -11.21 3.10 -2.50
C THR A 82 -12.41 2.25 -2.92
N ALA A 83 -13.44 2.17 -2.08
CA ALA A 83 -14.69 1.45 -2.43
C ALA A 83 -15.33 2.01 -3.70
N GLY A 84 -15.41 3.33 -3.82
CA GLY A 84 -15.89 4.01 -5.03
C GLY A 84 -15.09 3.61 -6.27
N THR A 85 -13.76 3.66 -6.18
CA THR A 85 -12.88 3.25 -7.29
C THR A 85 -13.10 1.80 -7.71
N LEU A 86 -13.31 0.89 -6.75
CA LEU A 86 -13.60 -0.52 -7.03
C LEU A 86 -14.98 -0.76 -7.65
N LEU A 87 -15.94 0.13 -7.42
CA LEU A 87 -17.30 0.02 -7.98
C LEU A 87 -17.41 0.59 -9.40
N VAL A 88 -16.61 1.61 -9.75
CA VAL A 88 -16.66 2.31 -11.05
C VAL A 88 -16.68 1.38 -12.26
N PRO A 89 -15.81 0.35 -12.37
CA PRO A 89 -15.78 -0.51 -13.56
C PRO A 89 -17.09 -1.24 -13.85
N THR A 90 -17.96 -1.38 -12.86
CA THR A 90 -19.24 -2.09 -12.97
C THR A 90 -20.46 -1.15 -12.97
N ASP A 91 -20.27 0.17 -12.86
CA ASP A 91 -21.38 1.14 -12.80
C ASP A 91 -22.22 1.18 -14.07
N TRP A 92 -21.60 0.91 -15.22
CA TRP A 92 -22.32 0.84 -16.48
C TRP A 92 -23.42 -0.24 -16.49
N GLN A 93 -23.26 -1.33 -15.71
CA GLN A 93 -24.30 -2.36 -15.60
C GLN A 93 -25.50 -1.87 -14.78
N VAL A 94 -25.27 -1.04 -13.77
CA VAL A 94 -26.34 -0.38 -12.99
C VAL A 94 -27.13 0.56 -13.90
N ILE A 95 -26.41 1.36 -14.71
CA ILE A 95 -27.04 2.29 -15.65
C ILE A 95 -27.85 1.51 -16.70
N ARG A 96 -27.26 0.45 -17.27
CA ARG A 96 -27.95 -0.42 -18.26
C ARG A 96 -29.22 -1.06 -17.69
N GLN A 97 -29.18 -1.54 -16.46
CA GLN A 97 -30.34 -2.11 -15.79
C GLN A 97 -31.46 -1.07 -15.60
N SER A 98 -31.08 0.17 -15.26
CA SER A 98 -32.03 1.27 -15.06
C SER A 98 -32.60 1.80 -16.38
N ASP A 99 -31.81 1.80 -17.46
CA ASP A 99 -32.18 2.40 -18.75
C ASP A 99 -33.04 1.43 -19.60
N ASN A 100 -32.66 0.18 -19.70
CA ASN A 100 -33.31 -0.77 -20.61
C ASN A 100 -33.78 -2.09 -19.95
N GLY A 101 -33.70 -2.18 -18.62
CA GLY A 101 -34.19 -3.33 -17.86
C GLY A 101 -33.33 -4.60 -17.95
N VAL A 102 -32.16 -4.52 -18.60
CA VAL A 102 -31.24 -5.66 -18.66
C VAL A 102 -30.59 -5.86 -17.30
N GLU A 103 -30.86 -6.97 -16.64
CA GLU A 103 -30.35 -7.25 -15.31
C GLU A 103 -28.81 -7.32 -15.25
N MET A 104 -28.28 -6.85 -14.14
CA MET A 104 -26.88 -7.02 -13.78
C MET A 104 -26.59 -8.50 -13.53
N SER A 105 -25.43 -9.00 -13.94
CA SER A 105 -25.03 -10.39 -13.66
C SER A 105 -24.96 -10.64 -12.14
N ALA A 106 -25.27 -11.87 -11.74
CA ALA A 106 -25.25 -12.26 -10.32
C ALA A 106 -23.86 -12.05 -9.69
N SER A 107 -22.79 -12.40 -10.41
CA SER A 107 -21.41 -12.23 -9.96
C SER A 107 -21.04 -10.76 -9.72
N VAL A 108 -21.51 -9.85 -10.56
CA VAL A 108 -21.27 -8.40 -10.36
C VAL A 108 -22.10 -7.86 -9.19
N LYS A 109 -23.33 -8.32 -9.02
CA LYS A 109 -24.14 -7.95 -7.83
C LYS A 109 -23.45 -8.36 -6.53
N GLU A 110 -22.95 -9.60 -6.47
CA GLU A 110 -22.24 -10.17 -5.32
C GLU A 110 -20.95 -9.39 -5.04
N LEU A 111 -20.09 -9.18 -6.05
CA LEU A 111 -18.87 -8.40 -5.89
C LEU A 111 -19.14 -6.97 -5.36
N ARG A 112 -20.16 -6.30 -5.90
CA ARG A 112 -20.54 -4.96 -5.45
C ARG A 112 -21.05 -4.94 -4.01
N GLU A 113 -21.76 -5.99 -3.60
CA GLU A 113 -22.20 -6.15 -2.22
C GLU A 113 -21.02 -6.40 -1.28
N GLU A 114 -20.09 -7.28 -1.64
CA GLU A 114 -18.88 -7.55 -0.88
C GLU A 114 -18.02 -6.29 -0.70
N ILE A 115 -17.85 -5.48 -1.75
CA ILE A 115 -17.12 -4.20 -1.65
C ILE A 115 -17.78 -3.25 -0.65
N ARG A 116 -19.13 -3.14 -0.67
CA ARG A 116 -19.86 -2.28 0.26
C ARG A 116 -19.80 -2.79 1.70
N LEU A 117 -19.92 -4.10 1.89
CA LEU A 117 -19.78 -4.73 3.20
C LEU A 117 -18.37 -4.54 3.77
N ALA A 118 -17.34 -4.75 2.95
CA ALA A 118 -15.95 -4.53 3.35
C ALA A 118 -15.70 -3.07 3.73
N ALA A 119 -16.22 -2.12 2.96
CA ALA A 119 -16.11 -0.69 3.27
C ALA A 119 -16.82 -0.34 4.57
N GLY A 120 -18.02 -0.88 4.79
CA GLY A 120 -18.79 -0.68 6.01
C GLY A 120 -18.08 -1.22 7.25
N ALA A 121 -17.55 -2.44 7.17
CA ALA A 121 -16.78 -3.07 8.24
C ALA A 121 -15.52 -2.27 8.59
N LYS A 122 -14.72 -1.89 7.57
CA LYS A 122 -13.53 -1.08 7.78
C LYS A 122 -13.85 0.27 8.46
N ASN A 123 -14.89 0.95 8.01
CA ASN A 123 -15.29 2.23 8.61
C ASN A 123 -15.78 2.08 10.04
N ALA A 124 -16.46 0.98 10.36
CA ALA A 124 -16.91 0.69 11.73
C ALA A 124 -15.72 0.47 12.68
N GLU A 125 -14.72 -0.31 12.25
CA GLU A 125 -13.53 -0.57 13.05
C GLU A 125 -12.68 0.70 13.22
N ILE A 126 -12.49 1.50 12.16
CA ILE A 126 -11.81 2.81 12.22
C ILE A 126 -12.49 3.71 13.24
N ALA A 127 -13.82 3.79 13.21
CA ALA A 127 -14.59 4.65 14.11
C ALA A 127 -14.64 4.12 15.56
N ALA A 128 -14.37 2.83 15.77
CA ALA A 128 -14.34 2.21 17.10
C ALA A 128 -13.00 2.39 17.84
N THR A 129 -11.93 2.84 17.15
CA THR A 129 -10.63 3.07 17.79
C THR A 129 -10.70 4.23 18.78
N ALA A 130 -10.08 4.05 19.95
CA ALA A 130 -10.12 5.04 21.01
C ALA A 130 -9.01 6.11 20.89
N ASP A 131 -7.91 5.78 20.22
CA ASP A 131 -6.77 6.67 20.04
C ASP A 131 -5.98 6.38 18.77
N THR A 132 -4.97 7.22 18.50
CA THR A 132 -4.08 7.10 17.33
C THR A 132 -3.29 5.81 17.32
N ALA A 133 -2.94 5.25 18.48
CA ALA A 133 -2.16 4.01 18.56
C ALA A 133 -3.02 2.80 18.15
N GLU A 134 -4.27 2.74 18.62
CA GLU A 134 -5.22 1.71 18.21
C GLU A 134 -5.54 1.79 16.71
N LEU A 135 -5.75 3.01 16.19
CA LEU A 135 -5.96 3.23 14.77
C LEU A 135 -4.75 2.77 13.93
N ALA A 136 -3.54 3.12 14.36
CA ALA A 136 -2.31 2.69 13.70
C ALA A 136 -2.17 1.16 13.72
N ALA A 137 -2.43 0.52 14.86
CA ALA A 137 -2.39 -0.93 15.01
C ALA A 137 -3.41 -1.63 14.09
N TYR A 138 -4.63 -1.12 14.00
CA TYR A 138 -5.65 -1.66 13.10
C TYR A 138 -5.23 -1.53 11.63
N ILE A 139 -4.83 -0.35 11.17
CA ILE A 139 -4.50 -0.08 9.76
C ILE A 139 -3.26 -0.83 9.29
N THR A 140 -2.27 -1.04 10.18
CA THR A 140 -1.01 -1.72 9.85
C THR A 140 -1.00 -3.19 10.21
N GLY A 141 -1.98 -3.63 10.96
CA GLY A 141 -2.10 -5.00 11.46
C GLY A 141 -2.67 -5.98 10.43
N THR A 142 -2.67 -7.25 10.81
CA THR A 142 -3.25 -8.35 10.03
C THR A 142 -4.78 -8.32 10.02
N ASP A 143 -5.37 -7.60 10.97
CA ASP A 143 -6.82 -7.49 11.13
C ASP A 143 -7.46 -6.49 10.15
N TYR A 144 -6.62 -5.68 9.47
CA TYR A 144 -7.10 -4.84 8.37
C TYR A 144 -7.35 -5.70 7.12
N PRO A 145 -8.62 -6.05 6.82
CA PRO A 145 -8.91 -7.03 5.79
C PRO A 145 -8.55 -6.51 4.40
N ALA A 146 -8.12 -7.41 3.52
CA ALA A 146 -7.97 -7.09 2.11
C ALA A 146 -9.32 -6.69 1.50
N TRP A 147 -9.26 -5.93 0.43
CA TRP A 147 -10.44 -5.69 -0.41
C TRP A 147 -10.77 -6.97 -1.19
N PRO A 148 -12.07 -7.20 -1.52
CA PRO A 148 -12.43 -8.28 -2.42
C PRO A 148 -11.63 -8.23 -3.71
N PRO A 149 -11.12 -9.37 -4.21
CA PRO A 149 -10.35 -9.40 -5.44
C PRO A 149 -11.24 -8.95 -6.60
N TYR A 150 -10.79 -7.95 -7.34
CA TYR A 150 -11.44 -7.56 -8.59
C TYR A 150 -11.16 -8.66 -9.63
N ALA A 151 -12.20 -9.41 -9.99
CA ALA A 151 -12.18 -10.21 -11.20
C ALA A 151 -12.88 -9.40 -12.30
N ASP A 152 -12.23 -9.22 -13.43
CA ASP A 152 -12.88 -8.59 -14.58
C ASP A 152 -14.20 -9.31 -14.84
N PRO A 153 -15.35 -8.60 -14.84
CA PRO A 153 -16.61 -9.22 -15.13
C PRO A 153 -16.54 -9.84 -16.52
N VAL A 154 -16.77 -11.13 -16.60
CA VAL A 154 -16.83 -11.83 -17.88
C VAL A 154 -17.82 -11.09 -18.80
N PRO A 155 -17.43 -10.69 -20.00
CA PRO A 155 -18.35 -10.05 -20.95
C PRO A 155 -19.55 -10.98 -21.18
N VAL A 156 -20.74 -10.50 -20.86
CA VAL A 156 -21.99 -11.20 -21.20
C VAL A 156 -22.50 -10.64 -22.53
N ASP A 157 -22.92 -11.49 -23.41
CA ASP A 157 -23.56 -11.08 -24.66
C ASP A 157 -24.92 -10.39 -24.40
N ALA A 158 -25.57 -9.90 -25.45
CA ALA A 158 -26.85 -9.22 -25.35
C ALA A 158 -27.99 -10.13 -24.84
N THR A 159 -27.77 -11.45 -24.74
CA THR A 159 -28.71 -12.44 -24.21
C THR A 159 -28.45 -12.81 -22.77
N GLY A 160 -27.35 -12.31 -22.18
CA GLY A 160 -27.00 -12.58 -20.77
C GLY A 160 -26.17 -13.85 -20.56
N ASP A 161 -25.71 -14.48 -21.65
CA ASP A 161 -24.87 -15.67 -21.58
C ASP A 161 -23.37 -15.30 -21.57
N SER A 162 -22.58 -16.07 -20.84
CA SER A 162 -21.12 -15.82 -20.75
C SER A 162 -20.45 -16.17 -22.06
N VAL A 163 -19.80 -15.19 -22.70
CA VAL A 163 -18.96 -15.46 -23.89
C VAL A 163 -17.67 -16.11 -23.40
N SER A 164 -17.60 -17.42 -23.42
CA SER A 164 -16.33 -18.11 -23.32
C SER A 164 -15.57 -17.83 -24.61
N ASP A 165 -14.42 -17.15 -24.51
CA ASP A 165 -13.50 -16.96 -25.61
C ASP A 165 -12.94 -18.33 -26.01
N GLY A 166 -13.60 -18.96 -26.97
CA GLY A 166 -13.19 -20.21 -27.55
C GLY A 166 -11.96 -19.96 -28.40
N LEU A 167 -10.79 -20.10 -27.83
CA LEU A 167 -9.56 -20.36 -28.58
C LEU A 167 -9.77 -21.66 -29.38
N VAL A 168 -10.32 -21.53 -30.59
CA VAL A 168 -10.26 -22.57 -31.60
C VAL A 168 -8.80 -22.68 -32.00
N SER A 169 -8.10 -23.64 -31.46
CA SER A 169 -6.82 -24.07 -32.01
C SER A 169 -7.08 -24.68 -33.36
N ASP A 170 -6.78 -23.90 -34.40
CA ASP A 170 -6.73 -24.34 -35.78
C ASP A 170 -5.47 -25.18 -35.97
N SER A 171 -5.60 -26.46 -35.66
CA SER A 171 -4.62 -27.47 -35.98
C SER A 171 -5.33 -28.66 -36.55
N ASP A 172 -5.67 -28.57 -37.86
CA ASP A 172 -5.64 -29.76 -38.76
C ASP A 172 -5.92 -29.35 -40.22
N GLN A 173 -4.87 -29.17 -41.00
CA GLN A 173 -4.88 -29.43 -42.44
C GLN A 173 -3.48 -29.80 -42.90
N SER A 174 -3.13 -31.05 -42.73
CA SER A 174 -2.17 -31.69 -43.62
C SER A 174 -2.53 -33.17 -43.74
N ALA A 175 -3.16 -33.51 -44.82
CA ALA A 175 -3.15 -34.84 -45.46
C ALA A 175 -3.88 -34.64 -46.77
N GLY A 176 -3.24 -34.79 -47.88
CA GLY A 176 -2.70 -35.88 -48.51
C GLY A 176 -3.18 -35.95 -49.93
N ALA A 177 -2.31 -36.41 -50.70
CA ALA A 177 -2.50 -37.31 -51.82
C ALA A 177 -2.49 -36.75 -53.24
N ASP A 178 -1.57 -37.35 -53.87
CA ASP A 178 -1.32 -37.75 -55.29
C ASP A 178 -0.85 -36.71 -56.28
#